data_eb0bb0f79a67318d15a6721c0110b308
#
_entry.id   eb0bb0f79a67318d15a6721c0110b308
#
_cell.length_a   1.000
_cell.length_b   1.000
_cell.length_c   1.000
_cell.angle_alpha   90.00
_cell.angle_beta   90.00
_cell.angle_gamma   90.00
#
_symmetry.space_group_name_H-M   'P 1'
#
loop_
_entity.id
_entity.type
_entity.pdbx_description
1 polymer ?
#
loop_
_entity_poly.entity_id
_entity_poly.type
_entity_poly.pdbx_seq_one_letter_code
_entity_poly.pdbx_strand_id
1 'polypeptide(L)'
;MLLETAPIMFFGGKGGVGKTTLATATALRLSRNHRVCLVSTDPAHNLGHIFGASLGDAPVDLTPTLSAIEINPARATEQHLAQVGNSMRRFMPEHLHGEVKKHLDLARQSPGTQEAALLERIAALVVEESDFDYLIFDTAPSGHTSRLMALPEIMAAYTDGLLSRREKSDKFGSLVRGMSQGSGADNDPVDRRNQEIRATLFQRRERFAQLRTALTSPCTVFHIVLTAERLPVLESAEFHADLTSNGVRVGSMLVNRRTPENQGEFLAARRAAEDEA
;
A
#
# COMPACT_ATOMS: atom_id res chain seq x y z
N MET A 1 14.69 -19.23 14.95
CA MET A 1 13.49 -18.40 14.76
C MET A 1 12.65 -19.09 13.71
N LEU A 2 11.39 -19.36 13.97
CA LEU A 2 10.51 -20.08 13.03
C LEU A 2 9.97 -19.20 11.90
N LEU A 3 10.14 -17.87 12.02
CA LEU A 3 9.65 -16.92 11.05
C LEU A 3 10.78 -16.52 10.09
N GLU A 4 10.53 -16.60 8.79
CA GLU A 4 11.42 -16.05 7.79
C GLU A 4 11.42 -14.51 7.88
N THR A 5 12.59 -13.88 7.89
CA THR A 5 12.70 -12.41 7.97
C THR A 5 13.27 -11.82 6.68
N ALA A 6 12.73 -10.69 6.30
CA ALA A 6 13.23 -9.87 5.20
C ALA A 6 13.10 -8.38 5.59
N PRO A 7 13.82 -7.47 4.96
CA PRO A 7 13.73 -6.04 5.25
C PRO A 7 12.29 -5.48 5.22
N ILE A 8 11.45 -6.03 4.35
CA ILE A 8 10.03 -5.67 4.25
C ILE A 8 9.20 -6.91 4.56
N MET A 9 8.36 -6.84 5.58
CA MET A 9 7.49 -7.94 6.00
C MET A 9 6.04 -7.48 6.03
N PHE A 10 5.15 -8.28 5.47
CA PHE A 10 3.71 -8.07 5.55
C PHE A 10 3.05 -9.19 6.36
N PHE A 11 2.12 -8.82 7.22
CA PHE A 11 1.27 -9.74 7.94
C PHE A 11 -0.16 -9.58 7.46
N GLY A 12 -0.69 -10.58 6.76
CA GLY A 12 -2.04 -10.59 6.22
C GLY A 12 -2.84 -11.81 6.67
N GLY A 13 -4.12 -11.81 6.35
CA GLY A 13 -5.05 -12.88 6.69
C GLY A 13 -6.43 -12.32 7.05
N LYS A 14 -7.35 -13.21 7.42
CA LYS A 14 -8.73 -12.86 7.80
C LYS A 14 -8.80 -11.91 9.00
N GLY A 15 -9.93 -11.22 9.16
CA GLY A 15 -10.19 -10.42 10.35
C GLY A 15 -10.16 -11.24 11.64
N GLY A 16 -9.52 -10.71 12.70
CA GLY A 16 -9.55 -11.32 14.02
C GLY A 16 -8.57 -12.48 14.27
N VAL A 17 -7.79 -12.93 13.30
CA VAL A 17 -6.83 -14.04 13.44
C VAL A 17 -5.57 -13.72 14.25
N GLY A 18 -5.31 -12.42 14.55
CA GLY A 18 -4.16 -11.98 15.35
C GLY A 18 -2.99 -11.43 14.54
N LYS A 19 -3.23 -10.89 13.34
CA LYS A 19 -2.21 -10.23 12.50
C LYS A 19 -1.44 -9.16 13.26
N THR A 20 -2.14 -8.18 13.81
CA THR A 20 -1.56 -7.07 14.57
C THR A 20 -0.70 -7.55 15.74
N THR A 21 -1.15 -8.58 16.46
CA THR A 21 -0.39 -9.15 17.58
C THR A 21 0.93 -9.76 17.11
N LEU A 22 0.92 -10.54 16.01
CA LEU A 22 2.12 -11.18 15.50
C LEU A 22 3.07 -10.17 14.83
N ALA A 23 2.54 -9.19 14.10
CA ALA A 23 3.33 -8.09 13.55
C ALA A 23 4.03 -7.29 14.67
N THR A 24 3.28 -6.91 15.73
CA THR A 24 3.81 -6.20 16.89
C THR A 24 4.87 -7.01 17.64
N ALA A 25 4.62 -8.30 17.88
CA ALA A 25 5.59 -9.19 18.54
C ALA A 25 6.87 -9.35 17.72
N THR A 26 6.75 -9.41 16.40
CA THR A 26 7.91 -9.48 15.49
C THR A 26 8.68 -8.16 15.52
N ALA A 27 7.99 -7.02 15.46
CA ALA A 27 8.61 -5.70 15.55
C ALA A 27 9.37 -5.51 16.86
N LEU A 28 8.76 -5.82 17.99
CA LEU A 28 9.38 -5.77 19.33
C LEU A 28 10.59 -6.70 19.44
N ARG A 29 10.56 -7.86 18.81
CA ARG A 29 11.69 -8.79 18.82
C ARG A 29 12.86 -8.25 18.00
N LEU A 30 12.61 -7.77 16.79
CA LEU A 30 13.65 -7.26 15.89
C LEU A 30 14.22 -5.92 16.37
N SER A 31 13.41 -5.10 17.02
CA SER A 31 13.85 -3.80 17.55
C SER A 31 14.89 -3.89 18.68
N ARG A 32 15.14 -5.10 19.21
CA ARG A 32 16.22 -5.29 20.19
C ARG A 32 17.61 -5.03 19.61
N ASN A 33 17.79 -5.24 18.30
CA ASN A 33 19.10 -5.12 17.64
C ASN A 33 19.07 -4.31 16.34
N HIS A 34 17.89 -3.87 15.89
CA HIS A 34 17.67 -3.24 14.59
C HIS A 34 16.72 -2.06 14.72
N ARG A 35 16.80 -1.11 13.80
CA ARG A 35 15.83 -0.03 13.67
C ARG A 35 14.61 -0.56 12.89
N VAL A 36 13.45 -0.54 13.54
CA VAL A 36 12.21 -1.15 13.01
C VAL A 36 11.11 -0.09 12.93
N CYS A 37 10.40 -0.04 11.81
CA CYS A 37 9.15 0.69 11.69
C CYS A 37 8.00 -0.29 11.54
N LEU A 38 7.04 -0.22 12.46
CA LEU A 38 5.79 -0.99 12.43
C LEU A 38 4.69 -0.11 11.85
N VAL A 39 4.11 -0.53 10.74
CA VAL A 39 3.10 0.23 9.99
C VAL A 39 1.78 -0.51 10.01
N SER A 40 0.73 0.07 10.57
CA SER A 40 -0.62 -0.46 10.42
C SER A 40 -1.35 0.24 9.26
N THR A 41 -1.97 -0.58 8.43
CA THR A 41 -2.91 -0.15 7.38
C THR A 41 -4.35 -0.58 7.68
N ASP A 42 -4.58 -1.16 8.87
CA ASP A 42 -5.91 -1.56 9.33
C ASP A 42 -6.66 -0.35 9.86
N PRO A 43 -7.85 -0.03 9.33
CA PRO A 43 -8.65 1.12 9.77
C PRO A 43 -9.11 1.04 11.24
N ALA A 44 -8.96 -0.10 11.91
CA ALA A 44 -9.36 -0.27 13.31
C ALA A 44 -8.42 0.40 14.33
N HIS A 45 -7.30 1.02 13.90
CA HIS A 45 -6.38 1.79 14.74
C HIS A 45 -5.94 1.06 16.03
N ASN A 46 -5.47 -0.17 15.90
CA ASN A 46 -5.17 -1.03 17.05
C ASN A 46 -3.78 -0.78 17.66
N LEU A 47 -2.81 -0.26 16.91
CA LEU A 47 -1.44 -0.07 17.41
C LEU A 47 -1.38 1.00 18.52
N GLY A 48 -2.06 2.12 18.34
CA GLY A 48 -2.15 3.17 19.36
C GLY A 48 -2.67 2.63 20.68
N HIS A 49 -3.66 1.74 20.66
CA HIS A 49 -4.18 1.08 21.87
C HIS A 49 -3.16 0.10 22.48
N ILE A 50 -2.46 -0.68 21.66
CA ILE A 50 -1.45 -1.65 22.12
C ILE A 50 -0.30 -0.94 22.84
N PHE A 51 0.17 0.17 22.29
CA PHE A 51 1.32 0.89 22.83
C PHE A 51 0.95 2.04 23.79
N GLY A 52 -0.33 2.34 23.97
CA GLY A 52 -0.77 3.50 24.78
C GLY A 52 -0.27 4.84 24.21
N ALA A 53 -0.08 4.93 22.90
CA ALA A 53 0.49 6.08 22.22
C ALA A 53 -0.47 6.65 21.16
N SER A 54 -0.42 7.96 20.94
CA SER A 54 -1.14 8.59 19.83
C SER A 54 -0.31 8.46 18.57
N LEU A 55 -0.75 7.61 17.65
CA LEU A 55 -0.09 7.35 16.37
C LEU A 55 -0.81 8.09 15.23
N GLY A 56 -0.11 8.25 14.12
CA GLY A 56 -0.62 8.89 12.92
C GLY A 56 0.16 8.49 11.68
N ASP A 57 0.04 9.30 10.61
CA ASP A 57 0.66 9.02 9.31
C ASP A 57 2.18 9.25 9.26
N ALA A 58 2.77 9.86 10.29
CA ALA A 58 4.21 10.03 10.45
C ALA A 58 4.76 9.04 11.48
N PRO A 59 6.03 8.61 11.36
CA PRO A 59 6.68 7.76 12.36
C PRO A 59 6.68 8.41 13.74
N VAL A 60 6.26 7.67 14.75
CA VAL A 60 6.33 8.05 16.16
C VAL A 60 7.26 7.06 16.85
N ASP A 61 8.31 7.56 17.47
CA ASP A 61 9.27 6.73 18.20
C ASP A 61 8.65 6.21 19.49
N LEU A 62 8.48 4.90 19.59
CA LEU A 62 8.03 4.20 20.79
C LEU A 62 9.21 3.85 21.69
N THR A 63 10.35 3.53 21.07
CA THR A 63 11.65 3.30 21.71
C THR A 63 12.76 3.84 20.79
N PRO A 64 14.01 3.91 21.23
CA PRO A 64 15.11 4.37 20.35
C PRO A 64 15.29 3.57 19.05
N THR A 65 14.72 2.36 18.97
CA THR A 65 14.88 1.43 17.85
C THR A 65 13.55 0.97 17.24
N LEU A 66 12.42 1.38 17.81
CA LEU A 66 11.09 1.03 17.31
C LEU A 66 10.27 2.28 17.10
N SER A 67 9.87 2.53 15.87
CA SER A 67 8.89 3.54 15.51
C SER A 67 7.60 2.86 15.02
N ALA A 68 6.47 3.56 15.16
CA ALA A 68 5.19 3.07 14.66
C ALA A 68 4.44 4.13 13.86
N ILE A 69 3.68 3.67 12.87
CA ILE A 69 2.81 4.47 12.01
C ILE A 69 1.43 3.82 11.99
N GLU A 70 0.37 4.62 12.12
CA GLU A 70 -1.01 4.21 11.84
C GLU A 70 -1.53 5.02 10.66
N ILE A 71 -1.62 4.40 9.49
CA ILE A 71 -2.15 5.04 8.30
C ILE A 71 -3.68 5.04 8.39
N ASN A 72 -4.27 6.23 8.46
CA ASN A 72 -5.72 6.38 8.36
C ASN A 72 -6.14 6.43 6.88
N PRO A 73 -6.87 5.41 6.36
CA PRO A 73 -7.21 5.35 4.94
C PRO A 73 -8.05 6.53 4.46
N ALA A 74 -8.96 7.05 5.29
CA ALA A 74 -9.77 8.21 4.94
C ALA A 74 -8.91 9.47 4.81
N ARG A 75 -7.98 9.67 5.75
CA ARG A 75 -7.04 10.80 5.72
C ARG A 75 -6.07 10.70 4.55
N ALA A 76 -5.54 9.50 4.28
CA ALA A 76 -4.70 9.26 3.11
C ALA A 76 -5.44 9.59 1.81
N THR A 77 -6.72 9.22 1.71
CA THR A 77 -7.58 9.55 0.57
C THR A 77 -7.75 11.06 0.40
N GLU A 78 -8.03 11.80 1.48
CA GLU A 78 -8.17 13.27 1.40
C GLU A 78 -6.85 13.93 0.98
N GLN A 79 -5.71 13.48 1.49
CA GLN A 79 -4.40 13.98 1.10
C GLN A 79 -4.10 13.71 -0.37
N HIS A 80 -4.39 12.48 -0.83
CA HIS A 80 -4.26 12.08 -2.23
C HIS A 80 -5.12 12.95 -3.15
N LEU A 81 -6.40 13.11 -2.83
CA LEU A 81 -7.33 13.94 -3.61
C LEU A 81 -6.93 15.43 -3.59
N ALA A 82 -6.41 15.93 -2.47
CA ALA A 82 -5.89 17.30 -2.39
C ALA A 82 -4.67 17.49 -3.32
N GLN A 83 -3.73 16.55 -3.35
CA GLN A 83 -2.58 16.59 -4.26
C GLN A 83 -3.01 16.53 -5.72
N VAL A 84 -3.91 15.61 -6.07
CA VAL A 84 -4.49 15.52 -7.43
C VAL A 84 -5.20 16.81 -7.80
N GLY A 85 -6.03 17.34 -6.90
CA GLY A 85 -6.78 18.59 -7.11
C GLY A 85 -5.87 19.81 -7.29
N ASN A 86 -4.81 19.92 -6.51
CA ASN A 86 -3.83 20.98 -6.65
C ASN A 86 -3.09 20.89 -8.00
N SER A 87 -2.70 19.68 -8.40
CA SER A 87 -2.11 19.44 -9.71
C SER A 87 -3.08 19.81 -10.84
N MET A 88 -4.34 19.37 -10.76
CA MET A 88 -5.36 19.70 -11.77
C MET A 88 -5.59 21.21 -11.88
N ARG A 89 -5.77 21.91 -10.74
CA ARG A 89 -5.98 23.38 -10.75
C ARG A 89 -4.79 24.14 -11.33
N ARG A 90 -3.57 23.70 -11.07
CA ARG A 90 -2.35 24.27 -11.64
C ARG A 90 -2.34 24.20 -13.16
N PHE A 91 -2.96 23.15 -13.70
CA PHE A 91 -2.96 22.85 -15.13
C PHE A 91 -4.24 23.24 -15.86
N MET A 92 -5.26 23.70 -15.17
CA MET A 92 -6.55 24.09 -15.76
C MET A 92 -6.82 25.59 -15.60
N PRO A 93 -7.46 26.22 -16.60
CA PRO A 93 -7.96 27.62 -16.48
C PRO A 93 -8.92 27.76 -15.28
N GLU A 94 -8.94 28.92 -14.65
CA GLU A 94 -9.75 29.18 -13.45
C GLU A 94 -11.24 28.86 -13.62
N HIS A 95 -11.81 29.11 -14.79
CA HIS A 95 -13.23 28.82 -15.07
C HIS A 95 -13.57 27.33 -15.01
N LEU A 96 -12.57 26.42 -15.09
CA LEU A 96 -12.75 24.96 -14.97
C LEU A 96 -12.51 24.44 -13.55
N HIS A 97 -12.10 25.28 -12.60
CA HIS A 97 -11.84 24.83 -11.22
C HIS A 97 -13.09 24.27 -10.52
N GLY A 98 -14.28 24.73 -10.91
CA GLY A 98 -15.54 24.16 -10.45
C GLY A 98 -15.76 22.70 -10.90
N GLU A 99 -15.36 22.37 -12.12
CA GLU A 99 -15.44 21.01 -12.66
C GLU A 99 -14.41 20.10 -12.00
N VAL A 100 -13.19 20.61 -11.70
CA VAL A 100 -12.19 19.87 -10.91
C VAL A 100 -12.77 19.45 -9.56
N LYS A 101 -13.44 20.37 -8.85
CA LYS A 101 -14.06 20.05 -7.55
C LYS A 101 -15.09 18.94 -7.67
N LYS A 102 -16.02 19.04 -8.63
CA LYS A 102 -17.03 18.01 -8.88
C LYS A 102 -16.38 16.65 -9.18
N HIS A 103 -15.33 16.63 -9.98
CA HIS A 103 -14.61 15.42 -10.33
C HIS A 103 -13.95 14.78 -9.10
N LEU A 104 -13.33 15.59 -8.23
CA LEU A 104 -12.74 15.09 -6.98
C LEU A 104 -13.80 14.57 -6.00
N ASP A 105 -14.97 15.22 -5.92
CA ASP A 105 -16.07 14.76 -5.07
C ASP A 105 -16.64 13.41 -5.55
N LEU A 106 -16.70 13.18 -6.85
CA LEU A 106 -17.04 11.86 -7.43
C LEU A 106 -15.94 10.84 -7.17
N ALA A 107 -14.68 11.21 -7.36
CA ALA A 107 -13.54 10.33 -7.12
C ALA A 107 -13.48 9.88 -5.65
N ARG A 108 -13.82 10.74 -4.69
CA ARG A 108 -13.88 10.42 -3.26
C ARG A 108 -14.80 9.22 -2.97
N GLN A 109 -15.89 9.08 -3.71
CA GLN A 109 -16.88 8.03 -3.56
C GLN A 109 -16.60 6.82 -4.46
N SER A 110 -15.59 6.89 -5.33
CA SER A 110 -15.30 5.85 -6.30
C SER A 110 -14.56 4.68 -5.64
N PRO A 111 -14.96 3.43 -5.91
CA PRO A 111 -14.21 2.26 -5.50
C PRO A 111 -12.77 2.34 -6.02
N GLY A 112 -11.81 1.95 -5.19
CA GLY A 112 -10.38 1.94 -5.55
C GLY A 112 -9.61 3.23 -5.23
N THR A 113 -10.27 4.35 -4.96
CA THR A 113 -9.56 5.61 -4.61
C THR A 113 -8.85 5.50 -3.26
N GLN A 114 -9.48 4.83 -2.30
CA GLN A 114 -8.90 4.59 -0.99
C GLN A 114 -7.70 3.65 -1.06
N GLU A 115 -7.80 2.58 -1.84
CA GLU A 115 -6.71 1.63 -2.08
C GLU A 115 -5.54 2.31 -2.82
N ALA A 116 -5.83 3.17 -3.80
CA ALA A 116 -4.79 3.92 -4.51
C ALA A 116 -4.05 4.91 -3.58
N ALA A 117 -4.77 5.60 -2.70
CA ALA A 117 -4.19 6.50 -1.72
C ALA A 117 -3.31 5.76 -0.71
N LEU A 118 -3.79 4.60 -0.22
CA LEU A 118 -3.03 3.73 0.67
C LEU A 118 -1.77 3.20 -0.01
N LEU A 119 -1.88 2.78 -1.27
CA LEU A 119 -0.75 2.32 -2.06
C LEU A 119 0.32 3.41 -2.24
N GLU A 120 -0.07 4.64 -2.52
CA GLU A 120 0.88 5.76 -2.60
C GLU A 120 1.63 5.98 -1.28
N ARG A 121 0.92 5.83 -0.16
CA ARG A 121 1.56 5.97 1.16
C ARG A 121 2.53 4.83 1.45
N ILE A 122 2.16 3.58 1.13
CA ILE A 122 3.06 2.42 1.24
C ILE A 122 4.28 2.61 0.32
N ALA A 123 4.07 3.08 -0.92
CA ALA A 123 5.16 3.33 -1.85
C ALA A 123 6.16 4.37 -1.32
N ALA A 124 5.66 5.45 -0.70
CA ALA A 124 6.52 6.45 -0.06
C ALA A 124 7.35 5.83 1.07
N LEU A 125 6.75 5.01 1.95
CA LEU A 125 7.46 4.34 3.04
C LEU A 125 8.53 3.36 2.53
N VAL A 126 8.20 2.56 1.52
CA VAL A 126 9.10 1.53 0.99
C VAL A 126 10.25 2.11 0.17
N VAL A 127 9.99 3.20 -0.57
CA VAL A 127 10.96 3.76 -1.53
C VAL A 127 11.76 4.91 -0.92
N GLU A 128 11.17 5.73 -0.06
CA GLU A 128 11.75 6.98 0.43
C GLU A 128 12.31 6.87 1.86
N GLU A 129 11.79 5.97 2.71
CA GLU A 129 12.24 5.83 4.10
C GLU A 129 13.33 4.77 4.26
N SER A 130 14.59 5.17 4.01
CA SER A 130 15.76 4.30 4.09
C SER A 130 16.35 4.14 5.50
N ASP A 131 15.79 4.81 6.52
CA ASP A 131 16.39 4.87 7.86
C ASP A 131 16.08 3.65 8.74
N PHE A 132 15.27 2.71 8.29
CA PHE A 132 14.89 1.51 9.02
C PHE A 132 15.51 0.25 8.40
N ASP A 133 16.02 -0.65 9.26
CA ASP A 133 16.48 -1.98 8.83
C ASP A 133 15.32 -2.88 8.44
N TYR A 134 14.16 -2.68 9.09
CA TYR A 134 12.95 -3.44 8.85
C TYR A 134 11.70 -2.55 8.80
N LEU A 135 10.88 -2.77 7.76
CA LEU A 135 9.52 -2.26 7.65
C LEU A 135 8.55 -3.43 7.84
N ILE A 136 7.69 -3.35 8.85
CA ILE A 136 6.71 -4.41 9.16
C ILE A 136 5.32 -3.84 8.98
N PHE A 137 4.56 -4.42 8.04
CA PHE A 137 3.21 -4.00 7.73
C PHE A 137 2.18 -4.94 8.36
N ASP A 138 1.35 -4.40 9.25
CA ASP A 138 0.09 -5.01 9.70
C ASP A 138 -1.01 -4.59 8.74
N THR A 139 -1.55 -5.54 7.97
CA THR A 139 -2.47 -5.22 6.89
C THR A 139 -3.93 -5.41 7.28
N ALA A 140 -4.81 -4.69 6.57
CA ALA A 140 -6.25 -4.91 6.59
C ALA A 140 -6.60 -6.37 6.20
N PRO A 141 -7.85 -6.85 6.40
CA PRO A 141 -8.27 -8.20 6.03
C PRO A 141 -7.99 -8.56 4.56
N SER A 142 -7.72 -9.85 4.31
CA SER A 142 -7.14 -10.42 3.07
C SER A 142 -7.72 -9.93 1.75
N GLY A 143 -9.04 -9.73 1.64
CA GLY A 143 -9.67 -9.28 0.38
C GLY A 143 -9.23 -7.89 -0.10
N HIS A 144 -8.87 -6.99 0.80
CA HIS A 144 -8.30 -5.68 0.45
C HIS A 144 -6.79 -5.78 0.18
N THR A 145 -6.09 -6.63 0.90
CA THR A 145 -4.64 -6.79 0.78
C THR A 145 -4.22 -7.42 -0.55
N SER A 146 -4.94 -8.44 -1.03
CA SER A 146 -4.66 -9.07 -2.32
C SER A 146 -4.80 -8.06 -3.48
N ARG A 147 -5.86 -7.26 -3.47
CA ARG A 147 -6.03 -6.15 -4.43
C ARG A 147 -4.93 -5.11 -4.32
N LEU A 148 -4.54 -4.74 -3.10
CA LEU A 148 -3.46 -3.77 -2.87
C LEU A 148 -2.14 -4.24 -3.47
N MET A 149 -1.82 -5.53 -3.41
CA MET A 149 -0.58 -6.09 -3.98
C MET A 149 -0.57 -6.12 -5.51
N ALA A 150 -1.73 -6.22 -6.16
CA ALA A 150 -1.85 -6.16 -7.62
C ALA A 150 -1.89 -4.71 -8.18
N LEU A 151 -2.27 -3.73 -7.36
CA LEU A 151 -2.45 -2.34 -7.79
C LEU A 151 -1.19 -1.65 -8.36
N PRO A 152 0.05 -1.88 -7.86
CA PRO A 152 1.22 -1.21 -8.41
C PRO A 152 1.40 -1.40 -9.90
N GLU A 153 1.18 -2.62 -10.39
CA GLU A 153 1.27 -2.95 -11.82
C GLU A 153 0.16 -2.26 -12.63
N ILE A 154 -1.08 -2.31 -12.13
CA ILE A 154 -2.24 -1.67 -12.76
C ILE A 154 -2.04 -0.15 -12.83
N MET A 155 -1.56 0.47 -11.75
CA MET A 155 -1.34 1.92 -11.67
C MET A 155 -0.16 2.36 -12.56
N ALA A 156 0.90 1.57 -12.67
CA ALA A 156 1.99 1.82 -13.59
C ALA A 156 1.50 1.78 -15.04
N ALA A 157 0.77 0.73 -15.44
CA ALA A 157 0.19 0.60 -16.78
C ALA A 157 -0.81 1.72 -17.10
N TYR A 158 -1.65 2.11 -16.14
CA TYR A 158 -2.58 3.23 -16.29
C TYR A 158 -1.83 4.55 -16.54
N THR A 159 -0.78 4.80 -15.77
CA THR A 159 0.04 6.02 -15.90
C THR A 159 0.79 6.05 -17.23
N ASP A 160 1.30 4.90 -17.71
CA ASP A 160 1.87 4.76 -19.05
C ASP A 160 0.86 5.11 -20.16
N GLY A 161 -0.39 4.66 -20.01
CA GLY A 161 -1.47 5.00 -20.92
C GLY A 161 -1.75 6.51 -20.97
N LEU A 162 -1.72 7.19 -19.82
CA LEU A 162 -1.87 8.65 -19.74
C LEU A 162 -0.71 9.39 -20.41
N LEU A 163 0.53 8.97 -20.15
CA LEU A 163 1.74 9.54 -20.76
C LEU A 163 1.70 9.39 -22.28
N SER A 164 1.38 8.21 -22.81
CA SER A 164 1.30 7.95 -24.25
C SER A 164 0.22 8.79 -24.94
N ARG A 165 -0.94 8.95 -24.31
CA ARG A 165 -2.01 9.82 -24.84
C ARG A 165 -1.55 11.28 -24.89
N ARG A 166 -0.87 11.73 -23.84
CA ARG A 166 -0.35 13.10 -23.76
C ARG A 166 0.69 13.37 -24.84
N GLU A 167 1.65 12.45 -25.04
CA GLU A 167 2.65 12.58 -26.11
C GLU A 167 2.04 12.69 -27.51
N LYS A 168 0.99 11.91 -27.80
CA LYS A 168 0.24 12.00 -29.06
C LYS A 168 -0.43 13.36 -29.21
N SER A 169 -1.06 13.87 -28.18
CA SER A 169 -1.72 15.17 -28.16
C SER A 169 -0.73 16.30 -28.37
N ASP A 170 0.44 16.26 -27.74
CA ASP A 170 1.47 17.28 -27.85
C ASP A 170 2.13 17.27 -29.25
N LYS A 171 2.40 16.09 -29.81
CA LYS A 171 2.89 15.95 -31.20
C LYS A 171 1.88 16.52 -32.21
N PHE A 172 0.58 16.25 -32.01
CA PHE A 172 -0.46 16.82 -32.87
C PHE A 172 -0.55 18.36 -32.71
N GLY A 173 -0.51 18.84 -31.47
CA GLY A 173 -0.51 20.28 -31.18
C GLY A 173 0.70 21.00 -31.78
N SER A 174 1.89 20.42 -31.75
CA SER A 174 3.11 20.99 -32.36
C SER A 174 3.04 21.01 -33.91
N LEU A 175 2.48 19.96 -34.51
CA LEU A 175 2.25 19.92 -35.98
C LEU A 175 1.28 20.99 -36.43
N VAL A 176 0.15 21.19 -35.72
CA VAL A 176 -0.83 22.22 -36.02
C VAL A 176 -0.24 23.62 -35.86
N ARG A 177 0.54 23.88 -34.80
CA ARG A 177 1.22 25.16 -34.57
C ARG A 177 2.32 25.42 -35.62
N GLY A 178 3.09 24.40 -36.02
CA GLY A 178 4.10 24.52 -37.07
C GLY A 178 3.51 24.85 -38.44
N MET A 179 2.23 24.55 -38.67
CA MET A 179 1.51 24.95 -39.88
C MET A 179 0.96 26.38 -39.82
N SER A 180 0.82 26.98 -38.64
CA SER A 180 0.12 28.28 -38.46
C SER A 180 1.02 29.46 -38.10
N GLN A 181 2.30 29.24 -37.68
CA GLN A 181 3.24 30.35 -37.39
C GLN A 181 4.70 29.93 -37.57
N GLY A 182 5.50 30.79 -38.18
CA GLY A 182 6.95 30.68 -38.28
C GLY A 182 7.63 30.92 -36.94
N SER A 183 8.64 30.14 -36.69
CA SER A 183 9.74 30.22 -35.72
C SER A 183 9.64 31.28 -34.61
N GLY A 184 9.44 30.84 -33.39
CA GLY A 184 9.67 31.66 -32.18
C GLY A 184 8.95 31.18 -30.95
N ALA A 185 9.30 30.00 -30.39
CA ALA A 185 8.63 29.53 -29.17
C ALA A 185 9.46 28.59 -28.31
N ASP A 186 10.61 29.06 -27.81
CA ASP A 186 11.35 28.33 -26.77
C ASP A 186 10.79 28.56 -25.34
N ASN A 187 9.68 29.32 -25.19
CA ASN A 187 9.15 29.74 -23.89
C ASN A 187 7.62 29.78 -23.81
N ASP A 188 6.91 28.90 -24.55
CA ASP A 188 5.45 28.86 -24.47
C ASP A 188 5.00 28.34 -23.07
N PRO A 189 4.15 29.11 -22.35
CA PRO A 189 3.59 28.68 -21.05
C PRO A 189 2.87 27.32 -21.12
N VAL A 190 2.32 26.98 -22.30
CA VAL A 190 1.66 25.69 -22.55
C VAL A 190 2.68 24.53 -22.55
N ASP A 191 3.84 24.74 -23.15
CA ASP A 191 4.88 23.68 -23.22
C ASP A 191 5.53 23.44 -21.84
N ARG A 192 5.78 24.49 -21.05
CA ARG A 192 6.23 24.34 -19.65
C ARG A 192 5.22 23.55 -18.84
N ARG A 193 3.95 23.91 -18.92
CA ARG A 193 2.86 23.21 -18.25
C ARG A 193 2.78 21.73 -18.66
N ASN A 194 2.94 21.42 -19.94
CA ASN A 194 2.95 20.06 -20.46
C ASN A 194 4.14 19.26 -19.91
N GLN A 195 5.31 19.88 -19.79
CA GLN A 195 6.51 19.27 -19.20
C GLN A 195 6.31 18.97 -17.71
N GLU A 196 5.71 19.88 -16.92
CA GLU A 196 5.41 19.64 -15.51
C GLU A 196 4.43 18.50 -15.29
N ILE A 197 3.37 18.39 -16.12
CA ILE A 197 2.42 17.27 -16.07
C ILE A 197 3.15 15.96 -16.35
N ARG A 198 3.97 15.92 -17.41
CA ARG A 198 4.75 14.73 -17.75
C ARG A 198 5.69 14.32 -16.63
N ALA A 199 6.42 15.27 -16.04
CA ALA A 199 7.32 15.02 -14.92
C ALA A 199 6.57 14.41 -13.73
N THR A 200 5.40 14.96 -13.37
CA THR A 200 4.57 14.43 -12.28
C THR A 200 4.08 13.02 -12.56
N LEU A 201 3.58 12.76 -13.77
CA LEU A 201 3.12 11.42 -14.17
C LEU A 201 4.27 10.43 -14.21
N PHE A 202 5.44 10.85 -14.71
CA PHE A 202 6.63 10.00 -14.77
C PHE A 202 7.13 9.64 -13.37
N GLN A 203 7.22 10.60 -12.46
CA GLN A 203 7.60 10.32 -11.06
C GLN A 203 6.63 9.34 -10.39
N ARG A 204 5.33 9.50 -10.62
CA ARG A 204 4.31 8.61 -10.08
C ARG A 204 4.43 7.19 -10.63
N ARG A 205 4.61 7.07 -11.96
CA ARG A 205 4.87 5.79 -12.61
C ARG A 205 6.10 5.09 -12.03
N GLU A 206 7.20 5.84 -11.92
CA GLU A 206 8.46 5.33 -11.40
C GLU A 206 8.32 4.82 -9.96
N ARG A 207 7.63 5.57 -9.10
CA ARG A 207 7.36 5.15 -7.72
C ARG A 207 6.56 3.84 -7.66
N PHE A 208 5.54 3.67 -8.48
CA PHE A 208 4.79 2.41 -8.54
C PHE A 208 5.61 1.25 -9.11
N ALA A 209 6.45 1.50 -10.11
CA ALA A 209 7.35 0.49 -10.65
C ALA A 209 8.39 0.05 -9.60
N GLN A 210 8.96 0.97 -8.86
CA GLN A 210 9.88 0.70 -7.75
C GLN A 210 9.19 -0.09 -6.63
N LEU A 211 7.97 0.30 -6.24
CA LEU A 211 7.18 -0.48 -5.27
C LEU A 211 6.92 -1.90 -5.78
N ARG A 212 6.53 -2.07 -7.04
CA ARG A 212 6.32 -3.40 -7.64
C ARG A 212 7.59 -4.24 -7.55
N THR A 213 8.73 -3.66 -7.93
CA THR A 213 10.04 -4.31 -7.84
C THR A 213 10.37 -4.71 -6.39
N ALA A 214 10.14 -3.82 -5.42
CA ALA A 214 10.36 -4.11 -4.01
C ALA A 214 9.47 -5.27 -3.52
N LEU A 215 8.17 -5.24 -3.82
CA LEU A 215 7.20 -6.26 -3.39
C LEU A 215 7.48 -7.66 -3.97
N THR A 216 8.09 -7.75 -5.16
CA THR A 216 8.42 -9.02 -5.82
C THR A 216 9.88 -9.45 -5.63
N SER A 217 10.68 -8.64 -4.92
CA SER A 217 12.09 -8.92 -4.65
C SER A 217 12.27 -9.86 -3.45
N PRO A 218 13.47 -10.48 -3.30
CA PRO A 218 13.82 -11.22 -2.09
C PRO A 218 13.79 -10.39 -0.80
N CYS A 219 13.82 -9.04 -0.91
CA CYS A 219 13.74 -8.14 0.24
C CYS A 219 12.35 -8.07 0.87
N THR A 220 11.33 -8.65 0.23
CA THR A 220 9.95 -8.66 0.74
C THR A 220 9.50 -10.09 1.02
N VAL A 221 8.84 -10.28 2.16
CA VAL A 221 8.18 -11.53 2.52
C VAL A 221 6.79 -11.26 3.09
N PHE A 222 5.85 -12.10 2.72
CA PHE A 222 4.48 -12.05 3.21
C PHE A 222 4.23 -13.23 4.16
N HIS A 223 3.64 -12.96 5.33
CA HIS A 223 3.21 -13.96 6.31
C HIS A 223 1.69 -13.99 6.36
N ILE A 224 1.10 -15.15 6.14
CA ILE A 224 -0.34 -15.35 6.23
C ILE A 224 -0.66 -15.86 7.63
N VAL A 225 -1.47 -15.10 8.36
CA VAL A 225 -1.95 -15.45 9.70
C VAL A 225 -3.35 -16.02 9.58
N LEU A 226 -3.58 -17.19 10.18
CA LEU A 226 -4.88 -17.89 10.17
C LEU A 226 -5.16 -18.57 11.50
N THR A 227 -6.40 -18.98 11.70
CA THR A 227 -6.81 -19.92 12.75
C THR A 227 -7.03 -21.30 12.13
N ALA A 228 -6.87 -22.35 12.92
CA ALA A 228 -7.11 -23.73 12.48
C ALA A 228 -8.61 -24.03 12.45
N GLU A 229 -9.31 -23.36 11.55
CA GLU A 229 -10.73 -23.55 11.27
C GLU A 229 -10.91 -23.66 9.75
N ARG A 230 -11.84 -24.51 9.32
CA ARG A 230 -12.00 -24.84 7.89
C ARG A 230 -12.11 -23.63 6.97
N LEU A 231 -12.93 -22.62 7.30
CA LEU A 231 -13.11 -21.46 6.46
C LEU A 231 -11.86 -20.56 6.42
N PRO A 232 -11.23 -20.17 7.53
CA PRO A 232 -9.95 -19.46 7.51
C PRO A 232 -8.83 -20.18 6.75
N VAL A 233 -8.78 -21.51 6.80
CA VAL A 233 -7.77 -22.32 6.06
C VAL A 233 -8.02 -22.19 4.55
N LEU A 234 -9.27 -22.39 4.08
CA LEU A 234 -9.62 -22.27 2.66
C LEU A 234 -9.35 -20.85 2.13
N GLU A 235 -9.81 -19.81 2.86
CA GLU A 235 -9.55 -18.41 2.48
C GLU A 235 -8.05 -18.08 2.45
N SER A 236 -7.26 -18.68 3.35
CA SER A 236 -5.81 -18.49 3.37
C SER A 236 -5.12 -19.19 2.20
N ALA A 237 -5.64 -20.33 1.75
CA ALA A 237 -5.14 -21.02 0.56
C ALA A 237 -5.41 -20.21 -0.71
N GLU A 238 -6.60 -19.64 -0.86
CA GLU A 238 -6.93 -18.73 -1.96
C GLU A 238 -6.04 -17.48 -1.91
N PHE A 239 -5.88 -16.89 -0.75
CA PHE A 239 -5.03 -15.71 -0.57
C PHE A 239 -3.56 -16.00 -0.87
N HIS A 240 -3.05 -17.18 -0.51
CA HIS A 240 -1.71 -17.63 -0.89
C HIS A 240 -1.56 -17.73 -2.41
N ALA A 241 -2.55 -18.32 -3.10
CA ALA A 241 -2.55 -18.45 -4.55
C ALA A 241 -2.55 -17.07 -5.22
N ASP A 242 -3.36 -16.13 -4.73
CA ASP A 242 -3.40 -14.74 -5.22
C ASP A 242 -2.06 -14.02 -5.06
N LEU A 243 -1.44 -14.09 -3.89
CA LEU A 243 -0.13 -13.48 -3.65
C LEU A 243 0.93 -14.05 -4.58
N THR A 244 0.98 -15.38 -4.70
CA THR A 244 1.95 -16.10 -5.54
C THR A 244 1.76 -15.78 -7.02
N SER A 245 0.51 -15.70 -7.51
CA SER A 245 0.20 -15.32 -8.89
C SER A 245 0.65 -13.89 -9.23
N ASN A 246 0.68 -13.01 -8.22
CA ASN A 246 1.21 -11.65 -8.33
C ASN A 246 2.72 -11.57 -8.09
N GLY A 247 3.43 -12.70 -7.94
CA GLY A 247 4.88 -12.75 -7.74
C GLY A 247 5.34 -12.34 -6.34
N VAL A 248 4.43 -12.23 -5.37
CA VAL A 248 4.75 -11.91 -3.97
C VAL A 248 5.16 -13.20 -3.24
N ARG A 249 6.31 -13.17 -2.56
CA ARG A 249 6.84 -14.32 -1.83
C ARG A 249 6.12 -14.51 -0.50
N VAL A 250 5.51 -15.69 -0.31
CA VAL A 250 4.92 -16.11 0.96
C VAL A 250 5.95 -16.93 1.74
N GLY A 251 6.40 -16.40 2.88
CA GLY A 251 7.42 -17.05 3.72
C GLY A 251 6.85 -18.01 4.74
N SER A 252 5.68 -17.72 5.30
CA SER A 252 5.08 -18.57 6.35
C SER A 252 3.56 -18.47 6.37
N MET A 253 2.91 -19.59 6.66
CA MET A 253 1.54 -19.64 7.16
C MET A 253 1.57 -19.85 8.67
N LEU A 254 1.04 -18.90 9.43
CA LEU A 254 1.10 -18.84 10.88
C LEU A 254 -0.26 -19.21 11.46
N VAL A 255 -0.38 -20.46 11.91
CA VAL A 255 -1.61 -20.94 12.57
C VAL A 255 -1.59 -20.45 14.03
N ASN A 256 -2.44 -19.46 14.29
CA ASN A 256 -2.57 -18.83 15.61
C ASN A 256 -3.78 -19.36 16.37
N ARG A 257 -3.85 -19.09 17.68
CA ARG A 257 -4.98 -19.46 18.57
C ARG A 257 -5.30 -20.94 18.59
N ARG A 258 -4.28 -21.81 18.40
CA ARG A 258 -4.46 -23.26 18.56
C ARG A 258 -4.92 -23.60 19.97
N THR A 259 -5.91 -24.47 20.07
CA THR A 259 -6.40 -24.97 21.36
C THR A 259 -5.28 -25.76 22.05
N PRO A 260 -4.95 -25.47 23.32
CA PRO A 260 -3.93 -26.20 24.03
C PRO A 260 -4.35 -27.65 24.27
N GLU A 261 -3.34 -28.53 24.35
CA GLU A 261 -3.55 -29.96 24.62
C GLU A 261 -3.86 -30.20 26.13
N ASN A 262 -4.50 -31.32 26.44
CA ASN A 262 -4.73 -31.80 27.82
C ASN A 262 -5.54 -30.87 28.74
N GLN A 263 -6.52 -30.14 28.18
CA GLN A 263 -7.36 -29.19 28.89
C GLN A 263 -8.84 -29.63 29.03
N GLY A 264 -9.10 -30.94 29.01
CA GLY A 264 -10.42 -31.55 29.16
C GLY A 264 -11.10 -31.92 27.83
N GLU A 265 -12.19 -32.69 27.89
CA GLU A 265 -12.84 -33.30 26.71
C GLU A 265 -13.34 -32.30 25.70
N PHE A 266 -13.94 -31.18 26.16
CA PHE A 266 -14.43 -30.13 25.26
C PHE A 266 -13.33 -29.51 24.39
N LEU A 267 -12.19 -29.18 25.01
CA LEU A 267 -11.05 -28.63 24.29
C LEU A 267 -10.32 -29.70 23.46
N ALA A 268 -10.34 -30.96 23.85
CA ALA A 268 -9.83 -32.08 23.06
C ALA A 268 -10.64 -32.25 21.76
N ALA A 269 -11.98 -32.18 21.83
CA ALA A 269 -12.86 -32.24 20.65
C ALA A 269 -12.61 -31.06 19.71
N ARG A 270 -12.46 -29.84 20.26
CA ARG A 270 -12.11 -28.66 19.47
C ARG A 270 -10.76 -28.81 18.79
N ARG A 271 -9.75 -29.33 19.51
CA ARG A 271 -8.41 -29.57 18.98
C ARG A 271 -8.44 -30.56 17.81
N ALA A 272 -9.22 -31.64 17.93
CA ALA A 272 -9.40 -32.60 16.86
C ALA A 272 -9.99 -31.97 15.60
N ALA A 273 -11.01 -31.12 15.74
CA ALA A 273 -11.59 -30.37 14.62
C ALA A 273 -10.60 -29.36 13.99
N GLU A 274 -9.70 -28.79 14.80
CA GLU A 274 -8.62 -27.90 14.31
C GLU A 274 -7.52 -28.70 13.59
N ASP A 275 -7.29 -29.96 13.94
CA ASP A 275 -6.31 -30.84 13.27
C ASP A 275 -6.85 -31.38 11.93
N GLU A 276 -8.18 -31.48 11.78
CA GLU A 276 -8.85 -31.91 10.56
C GLU A 276 -8.95 -30.76 9.51
N ALA A 277 -8.99 -29.50 9.95
CA ALA A 277 -9.16 -28.34 9.09
C ALA A 277 -7.92 -28.01 8.25
#